data_a118136607cf40cd655af2831b7b24c8
#
_entry.id   a118136607cf40cd655af2831b7b24c8
#
_cell.length_a   1.000
_cell.length_b   1.000
_cell.length_c   1.000
_cell.angle_alpha   90.00
_cell.angle_beta   90.00
_cell.angle_gamma   90.00
#
_symmetry.space_group_name_H-M   'P 1'
#
loop_
_entity.id
_entity.type
_entity.pdbx_description
1 polymer ?
#
loop_
_entity_poly.entity_id
_entity_poly.type
_entity_poly.pdbx_seq_one_letter_code
_entity_poly.pdbx_strand_id
1 'polypeptide(L)'
;KNAGGDGYGNTATGERLMSYYNWHYLDKGRVAQGHNSAVVDTDGKTYLVYHTRFNDGSEGHEVRVHQLFTAGNGGLVATPFEYSGETLSDTAYSVKEVAGEYTVIYHEPSVNTTALQCCEEKSVKLNKDGSVSGDYTGTWEQESDKPYVTLTIDNVKYQGVFIKQKVEGTNCE
;
A
#
# COMPACT_ATOMS: atom_id res chain seq x y z
N LYS A 1 13.21 -2.29 -8.77
CA LYS A 1 14.15 -1.91 -9.82
C LYS A 1 13.61 -2.45 -11.14
N ASN A 2 13.01 -1.62 -11.93
CA ASN A 2 12.58 -2.03 -13.26
C ASN A 2 13.82 -2.08 -14.17
N ALA A 3 14.26 -3.26 -14.53
CA ALA A 3 15.39 -3.46 -15.43
C ALA A 3 14.96 -3.80 -16.86
N GLY A 4 13.65 -3.84 -17.11
CA GLY A 4 13.13 -4.17 -18.43
C GLY A 4 13.21 -2.98 -19.37
N GLY A 5 13.95 -3.11 -20.46
CA GLY A 5 13.99 -2.12 -21.53
C GLY A 5 12.68 -2.04 -22.35
N ASP A 6 11.72 -2.87 -22.06
CA ASP A 6 10.40 -2.98 -22.69
C ASP A 6 9.31 -2.20 -21.94
N GLY A 7 9.71 -1.39 -20.95
CA GLY A 7 8.84 -0.40 -20.33
C GLY A 7 7.98 -0.91 -19.19
N TYR A 8 6.91 -0.21 -18.96
CA TYR A 8 6.01 -0.37 -17.84
C TYR A 8 5.29 -1.71 -17.86
N GLY A 9 5.27 -2.40 -16.72
CA GLY A 9 4.49 -3.61 -16.57
C GLY A 9 5.22 -4.93 -16.79
N ASN A 10 6.53 -4.92 -17.00
CA ASN A 10 7.29 -6.15 -16.96
C ASN A 10 7.35 -6.69 -15.54
N THR A 11 6.51 -7.67 -15.24
CA THR A 11 6.39 -8.32 -13.93
C THR A 11 7.55 -9.29 -13.63
N ALA A 12 8.46 -9.52 -14.57
CA ALA A 12 9.57 -10.45 -14.39
C ALA A 12 10.75 -9.86 -13.59
N THR A 13 10.73 -8.57 -13.27
CA THR A 13 11.90 -7.87 -12.71
C THR A 13 11.58 -7.08 -11.44
N GLY A 14 11.11 -7.73 -10.41
CA GLY A 14 10.89 -7.15 -9.10
C GLY A 14 9.41 -7.09 -8.68
N GLU A 15 9.19 -6.77 -7.42
CA GLU A 15 7.85 -6.59 -6.86
C GLU A 15 7.37 -5.15 -7.08
N ARG A 16 6.11 -5.03 -7.45
CA ARG A 16 5.43 -3.74 -7.54
C ARG A 16 4.96 -3.33 -6.15
N LEU A 17 5.46 -2.20 -5.68
CA LEU A 17 5.00 -1.62 -4.40
C LEU A 17 3.72 -0.82 -4.57
N MET A 18 3.53 -0.16 -5.72
CA MET A 18 2.32 0.62 -6.00
C MET A 18 2.08 0.74 -7.51
N SER A 19 0.83 0.97 -7.89
CA SER A 19 0.37 1.27 -9.23
C SER A 19 -0.39 2.60 -9.21
N TYR A 20 -1.08 2.97 -10.30
CA TYR A 20 -1.94 4.14 -10.33
C TYR A 20 -3.09 3.97 -9.36
N TYR A 21 -3.32 4.92 -8.47
CA TYR A 21 -4.37 4.84 -7.47
C TYR A 21 -5.03 6.19 -7.21
N ASN A 22 -6.26 6.13 -6.73
CA ASN A 22 -6.96 7.28 -6.18
C ASN A 22 -7.78 6.82 -4.98
N TRP A 23 -7.65 7.52 -3.85
CA TRP A 23 -8.54 7.37 -2.73
C TRP A 23 -9.72 8.33 -2.90
N HIS A 24 -10.95 7.89 -2.61
CA HIS A 24 -12.17 8.67 -2.83
C HIS A 24 -12.18 10.05 -2.15
N TYR A 25 -11.36 10.26 -1.14
CA TYR A 25 -11.21 11.52 -0.41
C TYR A 25 -10.07 12.41 -0.96
N LEU A 26 -9.31 11.94 -1.93
CA LEU A 26 -8.33 12.76 -2.63
C LEU A 26 -8.96 13.43 -3.84
N ASP A 27 -8.54 14.66 -4.11
CA ASP A 27 -9.01 15.43 -5.27
C ASP A 27 -8.52 14.88 -6.61
N LYS A 28 -7.37 14.19 -6.61
CA LYS A 28 -6.71 13.67 -7.82
C LYS A 28 -6.08 12.31 -7.56
N GLY A 29 -6.15 11.46 -8.59
CA GLY A 29 -5.41 10.21 -8.62
C GLY A 29 -3.90 10.42 -8.77
N ARG A 30 -3.14 9.50 -8.20
CA ARG A 30 -1.69 9.44 -8.26
C ARG A 30 -1.27 8.48 -9.36
N VAL A 31 -0.56 8.98 -10.35
CA VAL A 31 -0.18 8.23 -11.55
C VAL A 31 1.30 8.43 -11.88
N ALA A 32 1.85 7.59 -12.74
CA ALA A 32 3.22 7.68 -13.22
C ALA A 32 4.26 7.79 -12.10
N GLN A 33 4.06 7.03 -11.03
CA GLN A 33 5.03 6.95 -9.94
C GLN A 33 6.37 6.43 -10.46
N GLY A 34 7.45 7.12 -10.13
CA GLY A 34 8.76 6.74 -10.61
C GLY A 34 9.89 7.60 -10.09
N HIS A 35 11.06 7.42 -10.74
CA HIS A 35 12.30 8.13 -10.39
C HIS A 35 12.59 8.03 -8.89
N ASN A 36 12.46 6.83 -8.36
CA ASN A 36 12.48 6.56 -6.94
C ASN A 36 13.88 6.28 -6.39
N SER A 37 14.05 6.59 -5.14
CA SER A 37 15.18 6.18 -4.31
C SER A 37 14.67 5.73 -2.95
N ALA A 38 15.44 4.87 -2.28
CA ALA A 38 15.18 4.52 -0.89
C ALA A 38 16.33 5.00 -0.02
N VAL A 39 16.01 5.45 1.18
CA VAL A 39 16.97 5.93 2.16
C VAL A 39 16.65 5.34 3.53
N VAL A 40 17.68 4.98 4.27
CA VAL A 40 17.59 4.64 5.70
C VAL A 40 18.06 5.85 6.48
N ASP A 41 17.22 6.37 7.35
CA ASP A 41 17.54 7.52 8.18
C ASP A 41 18.33 7.09 9.44
N THR A 42 18.84 8.06 10.16
CA THR A 42 19.65 7.86 11.38
C THR A 42 18.86 7.20 12.52
N ASP A 43 17.54 7.29 12.51
CA ASP A 43 16.64 6.60 13.44
C ASP A 43 16.33 5.15 13.03
N GLY A 44 16.89 4.67 11.91
CA GLY A 44 16.67 3.33 11.36
C GLY A 44 15.41 3.17 10.52
N LYS A 45 14.61 4.21 10.36
CA LYS A 45 13.45 4.17 9.46
C LYS A 45 13.88 4.16 8.00
N THR A 46 13.17 3.40 7.20
CA THR A 46 13.41 3.34 5.75
C THR A 46 12.30 4.08 5.01
N TYR A 47 12.68 4.90 4.06
CA TYR A 47 11.75 5.70 3.28
C TYR A 47 11.93 5.44 1.79
N LEU A 48 10.80 5.44 1.07
CA LEU A 48 10.74 5.52 -0.38
C LEU A 48 10.47 6.97 -0.76
N VAL A 49 11.38 7.57 -1.50
CA VAL A 49 11.21 8.92 -2.08
C VAL A 49 11.02 8.75 -3.58
N TYR A 50 9.97 9.33 -4.12
CA TYR A 50 9.63 9.22 -5.54
C TYR A 50 8.85 10.43 -6.01
N HIS A 51 8.65 10.57 -7.31
CA HIS A 51 7.68 11.52 -7.83
C HIS A 51 6.39 10.82 -8.26
N THR A 52 5.29 11.55 -8.22
CA THR A 52 4.03 11.19 -8.85
C THR A 52 3.53 12.32 -9.73
N ARG A 53 2.71 11.98 -10.71
CA ARG A 53 1.88 12.90 -11.49
C ARG A 53 0.42 12.72 -11.11
N PHE A 54 -0.45 13.49 -11.72
CA PHE A 54 -1.88 13.47 -11.46
C PHE A 54 -2.66 12.97 -12.68
N ASN A 55 -3.81 12.36 -12.43
CA ASN A 55 -4.69 11.86 -13.50
C ASN A 55 -5.55 12.94 -14.17
N ASP A 56 -5.21 14.21 -13.97
CA ASP A 56 -5.86 15.38 -14.59
C ASP A 56 -5.27 15.76 -15.96
N GLY A 57 -4.30 14.99 -16.46
CA GLY A 57 -3.62 15.23 -17.73
C GLY A 57 -2.57 16.34 -17.68
N SER A 58 -2.33 16.95 -16.52
CA SER A 58 -1.26 17.95 -16.37
C SER A 58 0.12 17.31 -16.36
N GLU A 59 1.15 18.10 -16.64
CA GLU A 59 2.55 17.71 -16.51
C GLU A 59 3.10 17.97 -15.08
N GLY A 60 2.24 18.37 -14.13
CA GLY A 60 2.61 18.62 -12.76
C GLY A 60 3.17 17.38 -12.08
N HIS A 61 4.23 17.57 -11.31
CA HIS A 61 4.85 16.51 -10.51
C HIS A 61 4.87 16.94 -9.05
N GLU A 62 4.78 15.94 -8.19
CA GLU A 62 4.92 16.10 -6.75
C GLU A 62 5.91 15.07 -6.22
N VAL A 63 6.80 15.49 -5.33
CA VAL A 63 7.67 14.57 -4.60
C VAL A 63 6.88 13.98 -3.44
N ARG A 64 6.94 12.67 -3.29
CA ARG A 64 6.24 11.91 -2.24
C ARG A 64 7.24 11.10 -1.43
N VAL A 65 6.94 10.97 -0.14
CA VAL A 65 7.72 10.14 0.78
C VAL A 65 6.80 9.17 1.49
N HIS A 66 7.03 7.88 1.33
CA HIS A 66 6.33 6.84 2.08
C HIS A 66 7.31 6.06 2.95
N GLN A 67 6.90 5.70 4.15
CA GLN A 67 7.72 4.82 4.97
C GLN A 67 7.62 3.39 4.44
N LEU A 68 8.76 2.70 4.44
CA LEU A 68 8.85 1.28 4.11
C LEU A 68 9.02 0.47 5.38
N PHE A 69 8.33 -0.66 5.43
CA PHE A 69 8.48 -1.67 6.47
C PHE A 69 8.84 -3.01 5.87
N THR A 70 9.34 -3.88 6.71
CA THR A 70 9.55 -5.29 6.37
C THR A 70 8.39 -6.09 6.94
N ALA A 71 7.68 -6.83 6.09
CA ALA A 71 6.66 -7.79 6.53
C ALA A 71 7.31 -9.04 7.15
N GLY A 72 6.51 -9.90 7.79
CA GLY A 72 7.00 -11.10 8.47
C GLY A 72 7.81 -12.07 7.60
N ASN A 73 7.56 -12.10 6.29
CA ASN A 73 8.33 -12.89 5.32
C ASN A 73 9.60 -12.22 4.79
N GLY A 74 9.92 -11.02 5.27
CA GLY A 74 11.07 -10.24 4.79
C GLY A 74 10.78 -9.38 3.55
N GLY A 75 9.56 -9.42 3.00
CA GLY A 75 9.15 -8.57 1.87
C GLY A 75 8.97 -7.11 2.30
N LEU A 76 9.23 -6.18 1.39
CA LEU A 76 9.01 -4.76 1.64
C LEU A 76 7.55 -4.39 1.41
N VAL A 77 7.03 -3.55 2.31
CA VAL A 77 5.70 -2.93 2.20
C VAL A 77 5.84 -1.42 2.37
N ALA A 78 5.13 -0.66 1.53
CA ALA A 78 5.04 0.79 1.65
C ALA A 78 3.75 1.17 2.39
N THR A 79 3.78 2.24 3.17
CA THR A 79 2.56 2.81 3.74
C THR A 79 1.60 3.29 2.65
N PRO A 80 0.28 3.23 2.87
CA PRO A 80 -0.69 3.65 1.87
C PRO A 80 -0.72 5.17 1.65
N PHE A 81 -0.28 5.95 2.64
CA PHE A 81 -0.29 7.41 2.60
C PHE A 81 1.13 7.97 2.75
N GLU A 82 1.27 9.25 2.42
CA GLU A 82 2.51 9.98 2.63
C GLU A 82 2.91 9.97 4.12
N TYR A 83 4.21 9.88 4.36
CA TYR A 83 4.76 9.81 5.71
C TYR A 83 4.29 11.00 6.57
N SER A 84 3.70 10.68 7.70
CA SER A 84 3.14 11.66 8.66
C SER A 84 3.67 11.48 10.09
N GLY A 85 4.73 10.69 10.27
CA GLY A 85 5.34 10.42 11.57
C GLY A 85 4.99 9.05 12.17
N GLU A 86 4.35 8.18 11.40
CA GLU A 86 3.96 6.85 11.85
C GLU A 86 5.16 6.01 12.30
N THR A 87 4.87 5.06 13.18
CA THR A 87 5.85 4.09 13.68
C THR A 87 5.18 2.73 13.79
N LEU A 88 5.87 1.69 13.34
CA LEU A 88 5.39 0.33 13.51
C LEU A 88 5.30 -0.02 14.99
N SER A 89 4.21 -0.64 15.40
CA SER A 89 4.07 -1.17 16.76
C SER A 89 5.10 -2.28 17.02
N ASP A 90 5.66 -2.30 18.22
CA ASP A 90 6.55 -3.38 18.66
C ASP A 90 5.79 -4.67 18.99
N THR A 91 4.48 -4.56 19.16
CA THR A 91 3.60 -5.68 19.55
C THR A 91 2.40 -5.78 18.60
N ALA A 92 1.78 -6.95 18.59
CA ALA A 92 0.52 -7.17 17.90
C ALA A 92 -0.59 -6.25 18.44
N TYR A 93 -1.52 -5.89 17.55
CA TYR A 93 -2.77 -5.27 17.95
C TYR A 93 -3.77 -6.32 18.44
N SER A 94 -4.69 -5.95 19.31
CA SER A 94 -5.80 -6.85 19.64
C SER A 94 -6.72 -7.05 18.42
N VAL A 95 -7.36 -8.21 18.33
CA VAL A 95 -8.36 -8.47 17.27
C VAL A 95 -9.46 -7.40 17.26
N LYS A 96 -9.81 -6.84 18.42
CA LYS A 96 -10.82 -5.77 18.54
C LYS A 96 -10.38 -4.47 17.86
N GLU A 97 -9.08 -4.19 17.84
CA GLU A 97 -8.54 -2.98 17.21
C GLU A 97 -8.44 -3.10 15.70
N VAL A 98 -8.16 -4.31 15.18
CA VAL A 98 -7.91 -4.51 13.74
C VAL A 98 -9.07 -5.17 12.99
N ALA A 99 -10.03 -5.81 13.67
CA ALA A 99 -11.23 -6.29 13.00
C ALA A 99 -12.17 -5.11 12.69
N GLY A 100 -12.60 -5.00 11.45
CA GLY A 100 -13.43 -3.88 11.00
C GLY A 100 -13.55 -3.80 9.49
N GLU A 101 -14.09 -2.71 9.01
CA GLU A 101 -14.21 -2.42 7.58
C GLU A 101 -12.97 -1.67 7.08
N TYR A 102 -12.51 -2.04 5.89
CA TYR A 102 -11.36 -1.47 5.24
C TYR A 102 -11.66 -1.13 3.79
N THR A 103 -11.13 -0.01 3.33
CA THR A 103 -11.02 0.28 1.91
C THR A 103 -9.70 -0.27 1.41
N VAL A 104 -9.73 -1.02 0.31
CA VAL A 104 -8.57 -1.70 -0.28
C VAL A 104 -8.39 -1.23 -1.71
N ILE A 105 -7.16 -0.93 -2.07
CA ILE A 105 -6.73 -0.79 -3.46
C ILE A 105 -5.79 -1.95 -3.78
N TYR A 106 -6.19 -2.79 -4.72
CA TYR A 106 -5.29 -3.78 -5.30
C TYR A 106 -4.47 -3.11 -6.40
N HIS A 107 -3.16 -3.00 -6.18
CA HIS A 107 -2.25 -2.40 -7.15
C HIS A 107 -2.01 -3.34 -8.33
N GLU A 108 -2.85 -3.23 -9.35
CA GLU A 108 -2.79 -4.02 -10.56
C GLU A 108 -1.39 -4.05 -11.17
N PRO A 109 -0.90 -5.21 -11.65
CA PRO A 109 0.42 -5.32 -12.26
C PRO A 109 0.53 -4.53 -13.56
N SER A 110 -0.58 -4.28 -14.26
CA SER A 110 -0.63 -3.38 -15.40
C SER A 110 -1.86 -2.46 -15.32
N VAL A 111 -1.69 -1.21 -15.72
CA VAL A 111 -2.76 -0.20 -15.78
C VAL A 111 -2.76 0.45 -17.15
N ASN A 112 -3.90 1.00 -17.54
CA ASN A 112 -3.98 1.78 -18.77
C ASN A 112 -3.31 3.15 -18.58
N THR A 113 -2.04 3.23 -18.93
CA THR A 113 -1.25 4.45 -18.75
C THR A 113 -1.67 5.58 -19.67
N THR A 114 -2.26 5.27 -20.84
CA THR A 114 -2.76 6.29 -21.77
C THR A 114 -4.03 6.95 -21.24
N ALA A 115 -4.91 6.17 -20.63
CA ALA A 115 -6.14 6.69 -20.03
C ALA A 115 -5.91 7.22 -18.59
N LEU A 116 -4.69 7.15 -18.05
CA LEU A 116 -4.36 7.50 -16.66
C LEU A 116 -5.30 6.83 -15.64
N GLN A 117 -5.66 5.57 -15.93
CA GLN A 117 -6.64 4.81 -15.15
C GLN A 117 -6.06 4.39 -13.81
N CYS A 118 -6.70 4.82 -12.74
CA CYS A 118 -6.37 4.38 -11.38
C CYS A 118 -7.02 3.03 -11.04
N CYS A 119 -6.36 2.25 -10.19
CA CYS A 119 -6.95 1.06 -9.60
C CYS A 119 -8.17 1.44 -8.75
N GLU A 120 -9.19 0.60 -8.80
CA GLU A 120 -10.46 0.83 -8.10
C GLU A 120 -10.34 0.52 -6.61
N GLU A 121 -11.03 1.32 -5.81
CA GLU A 121 -11.28 1.00 -4.41
C GLU A 121 -12.29 -0.15 -4.28
N LYS A 122 -12.03 -1.01 -3.32
CA LYS A 122 -12.92 -2.10 -2.91
C LYS A 122 -13.13 -2.06 -1.41
N SER A 123 -14.25 -2.56 -0.94
CA SER A 123 -14.55 -2.67 0.48
C SER A 123 -14.42 -4.10 0.96
N VAL A 124 -13.69 -4.29 2.04
CA VAL A 124 -13.59 -5.58 2.73
C VAL A 124 -13.82 -5.42 4.23
N LYS A 125 -14.24 -6.49 4.85
CA LYS A 125 -14.37 -6.59 6.29
C LYS A 125 -13.51 -7.71 6.82
N LEU A 126 -12.61 -7.37 7.73
CA LEU A 126 -11.88 -8.34 8.54
C LEU A 126 -12.75 -8.72 9.73
N ASN A 127 -13.29 -9.93 9.73
CA ASN A 127 -14.15 -10.41 10.80
C ASN A 127 -13.31 -10.94 11.98
N LYS A 128 -13.85 -10.87 13.19
CA LYS A 128 -13.15 -11.32 14.41
C LYS A 128 -12.83 -12.80 14.44
N ASP A 129 -13.51 -13.60 13.61
CA ASP A 129 -13.30 -15.04 13.48
C ASP A 129 -12.17 -15.40 12.47
N GLY A 130 -11.49 -14.37 11.93
CA GLY A 130 -10.44 -14.55 10.94
C GLY A 130 -10.92 -14.66 9.50
N SER A 131 -12.23 -14.54 9.24
CA SER A 131 -12.75 -14.49 7.87
C SER A 131 -12.65 -13.09 7.26
N VAL A 132 -12.57 -13.02 5.94
CA VAL A 132 -12.66 -11.79 5.14
C VAL A 132 -13.93 -11.85 4.32
N SER A 133 -14.70 -10.77 4.31
CA SER A 133 -15.94 -10.63 3.54
C SER A 133 -16.01 -9.25 2.86
N GLY A 134 -16.93 -9.09 1.91
CA GLY A 134 -17.10 -7.87 1.11
C GLY A 134 -16.79 -8.13 -0.36
N ASP A 135 -16.14 -7.19 -1.04
CA ASP A 135 -15.75 -7.32 -2.44
C ASP A 135 -14.71 -8.43 -2.67
N TYR A 136 -13.94 -8.75 -1.64
CA TYR A 136 -13.07 -9.92 -1.60
C TYR A 136 -13.46 -10.83 -0.44
N THR A 137 -13.24 -12.12 -0.62
CA THR A 137 -13.50 -13.13 0.43
C THR A 137 -12.26 -13.96 0.68
N GLY A 138 -12.10 -14.44 1.92
CA GLY A 138 -10.93 -15.23 2.28
C GLY A 138 -10.74 -15.32 3.78
N THR A 139 -9.49 -15.31 4.21
CA THR A 139 -9.11 -15.35 5.63
C THR A 139 -8.01 -14.35 5.92
N TRP A 140 -7.91 -13.97 7.19
CA TRP A 140 -6.82 -13.16 7.69
C TRP A 140 -6.34 -13.70 9.04
N GLU A 141 -5.06 -13.53 9.29
CA GLU A 141 -4.43 -13.84 10.58
C GLU A 141 -3.34 -12.83 10.88
N GLN A 142 -3.17 -12.48 12.15
CA GLN A 142 -2.08 -11.67 12.64
C GLN A 142 -1.15 -12.53 13.48
N GLU A 143 0.16 -12.28 13.43
CA GLU A 143 1.11 -12.90 14.35
C GLU A 143 0.80 -12.53 15.80
N SER A 144 1.09 -13.42 16.74
CA SER A 144 0.66 -13.27 18.13
C SER A 144 1.39 -12.16 18.89
N ASP A 145 2.59 -11.78 18.45
CA ASP A 145 3.48 -10.84 19.13
C ASP A 145 3.92 -9.65 18.28
N LYS A 146 3.56 -9.64 16.99
CA LYS A 146 3.95 -8.61 16.03
C LYS A 146 2.75 -8.12 15.21
N PRO A 147 2.79 -6.89 14.70
CA PRO A 147 1.71 -6.34 13.88
C PRO A 147 1.71 -6.88 12.44
N TYR A 148 2.33 -8.03 12.21
CA TYR A 148 2.37 -8.67 10.89
C TYR A 148 1.07 -9.39 10.61
N VAL A 149 0.57 -9.23 9.40
CA VAL A 149 -0.69 -9.81 8.95
C VAL A 149 -0.50 -10.62 7.67
N THR A 150 -1.18 -11.73 7.61
CA THR A 150 -1.36 -12.51 6.38
C THR A 150 -2.83 -12.49 5.98
N LEU A 151 -3.12 -12.05 4.77
CA LEU A 151 -4.43 -12.22 4.13
C LEU A 151 -4.32 -13.30 3.08
N THR A 152 -5.32 -14.18 3.00
CA THR A 152 -5.44 -15.18 1.94
C THR A 152 -6.72 -14.90 1.17
N ILE A 153 -6.59 -14.41 -0.05
CA ILE A 153 -7.68 -14.08 -0.97
C ILE A 153 -7.50 -14.93 -2.22
N ASP A 154 -8.52 -15.64 -2.64
CA ASP A 154 -8.48 -16.51 -3.83
C ASP A 154 -7.29 -17.50 -3.85
N ASN A 155 -6.94 -18.04 -2.68
CA ASN A 155 -5.76 -18.90 -2.45
C ASN A 155 -4.40 -18.22 -2.65
N VAL A 156 -4.35 -16.91 -2.83
CA VAL A 156 -3.12 -16.11 -2.85
C VAL A 156 -2.88 -15.51 -1.47
N LYS A 157 -1.66 -15.67 -0.97
CA LYS A 157 -1.24 -15.07 0.31
C LYS A 157 -0.60 -13.71 0.08
N TYR A 158 -1.12 -12.73 0.80
CA TYR A 158 -0.58 -11.38 0.87
C TYR A 158 -0.06 -11.15 2.29
N GLN A 159 1.16 -10.66 2.40
CA GLN A 159 1.75 -10.35 3.70
C GLN A 159 1.95 -8.85 3.85
N GLY A 160 1.68 -8.36 5.04
CA GLY A 160 1.73 -6.94 5.33
C GLY A 160 1.92 -6.65 6.81
N VAL A 161 1.69 -5.41 7.17
CA VAL A 161 1.74 -4.91 8.54
C VAL A 161 0.48 -4.13 8.86
N PHE A 162 -0.03 -4.24 10.07
CA PHE A 162 -0.97 -3.27 10.60
C PHE A 162 -0.21 -2.06 11.10
N ILE A 163 -0.64 -0.88 10.69
CA ILE A 163 -0.06 0.39 11.12
C ILE A 163 -1.14 1.43 11.35
N LYS A 164 -0.93 2.30 12.32
CA LYS A 164 -1.72 3.52 12.50
C LYS A 164 -1.03 4.64 11.78
N GLN A 165 -1.70 5.21 10.80
CA GLN A 165 -1.18 6.30 9.99
C GLN A 165 -2.28 7.36 9.79
N LYS A 166 -1.89 8.62 9.79
CA LYS A 166 -2.81 9.70 9.44
C LYS A 166 -3.27 9.54 8.00
N VAL A 167 -4.58 9.56 7.79
CA VAL A 167 -5.15 9.49 6.44
C VAL A 167 -4.91 10.81 5.72
N GLU A 168 -4.20 10.76 4.60
CA GLU A 168 -3.88 11.92 3.78
C GLU A 168 -5.15 12.67 3.34
N GLY A 169 -5.12 14.00 3.39
CA GLY A 169 -6.27 14.84 3.03
C GLY A 169 -7.38 14.91 4.09
N THR A 170 -7.22 14.22 5.22
CA THR A 170 -8.21 14.20 6.29
C THR A 170 -7.59 14.52 7.65
N ASN A 171 -8.42 14.61 8.68
CA ASN A 171 -7.99 14.69 10.09
C ASN A 171 -8.17 13.35 10.83
N CYS A 172 -8.36 12.26 10.08
CA CYS A 172 -8.55 10.91 10.64
C CYS A 172 -7.22 10.12 10.68
N GLU A 173 -7.15 9.16 11.60
CA GLU A 173 -6.11 8.14 11.70
C GLU A 173 -6.70 6.74 11.50
#